data_1732cc0738107d765e85b94f9bdc89a8
#
_entry.id   1732cc0738107d765e85b94f9bdc89a8
#
_cell.length_a   1.000
_cell.length_b   1.000
_cell.length_c   1.000
_cell.angle_alpha   90.00
_cell.angle_beta   90.00
_cell.angle_gamma   90.00
#
_symmetry.space_group_name_H-M   'P 1'
#
loop_
_entity.id
_entity.type
_entity.pdbx_description
1 polymer ?
#
loop_
_entity_poly.entity_id
_entity_poly.type
_entity_poly.pdbx_seq_one_letter_code
_entity_poly.pdbx_strand_id
1 'polypeptide(L)'
;GKFVTVHMAGASPGRLEQELFGRDGEGGKIVEADGGALFLHDVGALPLESQTALLRLLDGAEPIINPKSGRACDVRVIASSHVDLTDLLAEGRFRPDLYYRLLVATMHLPPLRERVEDIPDLVRAFLLRAHRDGLDPKTADEGAIVRLQAHDWPGNVRELENLMRRIAALYAEPVITAAFVER
;
A
#
# COMPACT_ATOMS: atom_id res chain seq x y z
N GLY A 1 10.74 -11.97 -11.53
CA GLY A 1 11.52 -11.21 -10.55
C GLY A 1 10.81 -11.11 -9.21
N LYS A 2 11.52 -10.71 -8.19
CA LYS A 2 10.95 -10.49 -6.85
C LYS A 2 10.19 -9.18 -6.78
N PHE A 3 9.19 -9.12 -5.90
CA PHE A 3 8.53 -7.89 -5.48
C PHE A 3 9.05 -7.51 -4.09
N VAL A 4 9.79 -6.42 -4.02
CA VAL A 4 10.48 -5.98 -2.79
C VAL A 4 9.87 -4.67 -2.32
N THR A 5 9.49 -4.59 -1.05
CA THR A 5 8.87 -3.40 -0.45
C THR A 5 9.86 -2.66 0.44
N VAL A 6 9.86 -1.32 0.33
CA VAL A 6 10.56 -0.39 1.22
C VAL A 6 9.56 0.61 1.78
N HIS A 7 9.54 0.77 3.10
CA HIS A 7 8.65 1.70 3.78
C HIS A 7 9.35 3.05 3.97
N MET A 8 8.73 4.13 3.48
CA MET A 8 9.32 5.48 3.49
C MET A 8 9.06 6.24 4.78
N ALA A 9 8.03 5.87 5.55
CA ALA A 9 7.67 6.56 6.78
C ALA A 9 8.79 6.50 7.83
N GLY A 10 9.24 7.68 8.30
CA GLY A 10 10.27 7.79 9.34
C GLY A 10 11.68 7.40 8.91
N ALA A 11 11.95 7.23 7.63
CA ALA A 11 13.27 6.90 7.12
C ALA A 11 14.18 8.15 7.17
N SER A 12 15.25 8.11 7.99
CA SER A 12 16.31 9.10 7.92
C SER A 12 17.16 8.92 6.65
N PRO A 13 17.84 9.96 6.14
CA PRO A 13 18.62 9.88 4.90
C PRO A 13 19.60 8.71 4.87
N GLY A 14 20.44 8.59 5.88
CA GLY A 14 21.44 7.53 5.95
C GLY A 14 20.87 6.12 6.08
N ARG A 15 19.72 5.97 6.76
CA ARG A 15 19.01 4.68 6.85
C ARG A 15 18.40 4.30 5.52
N LEU A 16 17.77 5.24 4.84
CA LEU A 16 17.17 5.00 3.52
C LEU A 16 18.22 4.62 2.48
N GLU A 17 19.36 5.34 2.45
CA GLU A 17 20.46 5.01 1.55
C GLU A 17 20.99 3.60 1.82
N GLN A 18 21.20 3.23 3.08
CA GLN A 18 21.65 1.88 3.43
C GLN A 18 20.64 0.80 3.05
N GLU A 19 19.35 1.06 3.25
CA GLU A 19 18.29 0.11 2.89
C GLU A 19 18.18 -0.06 1.38
N LEU A 20 18.24 1.03 0.61
CA LEU A 20 18.14 1.00 -0.85
C LEU A 20 19.41 0.45 -1.51
N PHE A 21 20.58 0.99 -1.14
CA PHE A 21 21.84 0.72 -1.85
C PHE A 21 22.73 -0.30 -1.15
N GLY A 22 22.45 -0.62 0.12
CA GLY A 22 23.28 -1.52 0.93
C GLY A 22 24.49 -0.81 1.58
N ARG A 23 25.31 -1.60 2.26
CA ARG A 23 26.60 -1.20 2.83
C ARG A 23 27.71 -2.01 2.18
N ASP A 24 28.88 -1.41 2.02
CA ASP A 24 30.14 -2.08 1.69
C ASP A 24 30.08 -3.03 0.48
N GLY A 25 29.23 -2.73 -0.53
CA GLY A 25 29.11 -3.53 -1.76
C GLY A 25 28.20 -4.78 -1.64
N GLU A 26 27.54 -4.99 -0.50
CA GLU A 26 26.62 -6.15 -0.35
C GLU A 26 25.32 -6.00 -1.16
N GLY A 27 25.01 -4.77 -1.62
CA GLY A 27 23.78 -4.45 -2.35
C GLY A 27 22.57 -4.39 -1.43
N GLY A 28 21.73 -3.34 -1.61
CA GLY A 28 20.51 -3.17 -0.82
C GLY A 28 19.27 -3.80 -1.47
N LYS A 29 18.11 -3.25 -1.13
CA LYS A 29 16.80 -3.65 -1.66
C LYS A 29 16.72 -3.58 -3.18
N ILE A 30 17.50 -2.70 -3.81
CA ILE A 30 17.58 -2.59 -5.27
C ILE A 30 18.17 -3.87 -5.87
N VAL A 31 19.27 -4.38 -5.31
CA VAL A 31 19.88 -5.64 -5.77
C VAL A 31 18.98 -6.84 -5.46
N GLU A 32 18.24 -6.81 -4.35
CA GLU A 32 17.24 -7.83 -4.05
C GLU A 32 16.09 -7.86 -5.07
N ALA A 33 15.71 -6.68 -5.60
CA ALA A 33 14.65 -6.49 -6.58
C ALA A 33 15.08 -6.69 -8.04
N ASP A 34 16.36 -6.99 -8.30
CA ASP A 34 16.91 -7.13 -9.64
C ASP A 34 16.12 -8.11 -10.51
N GLY A 35 15.76 -7.70 -11.72
CA GLY A 35 14.86 -8.40 -12.63
C GLY A 35 13.40 -8.43 -12.17
N GLY A 36 12.99 -7.57 -11.24
CA GLY A 36 11.66 -7.52 -10.64
C GLY A 36 11.15 -6.12 -10.36
N ALA A 37 10.48 -5.92 -9.21
CA ALA A 37 9.91 -4.64 -8.84
C ALA A 37 10.28 -4.22 -7.42
N LEU A 38 10.57 -2.93 -7.25
CA LEU A 38 10.78 -2.25 -5.97
C LEU A 38 9.56 -1.37 -5.69
N PHE A 39 8.84 -1.69 -4.61
CA PHE A 39 7.69 -0.93 -4.17
C PHE A 39 8.07 0.03 -3.04
N LEU A 40 7.98 1.33 -3.32
CA LEU A 40 8.23 2.42 -2.40
C LEU A 40 6.92 2.78 -1.71
N HIS A 41 6.71 2.24 -0.51
CA HIS A 41 5.46 2.43 0.22
C HIS A 41 5.45 3.78 0.93
N ASP A 42 4.49 4.64 0.55
CA ASP A 42 4.21 5.93 1.18
C ASP A 42 5.33 6.97 1.03
N VAL A 43 5.63 7.31 -0.23
CA VAL A 43 6.67 8.31 -0.55
C VAL A 43 6.33 9.73 -0.04
N GLY A 44 5.04 10.04 0.16
CA GLY A 44 4.60 11.32 0.74
C GLY A 44 4.99 11.50 2.21
N ALA A 45 5.26 10.40 2.93
CA ALA A 45 5.73 10.44 4.32
C ALA A 45 7.25 10.63 4.44
N LEU A 46 7.99 10.67 3.31
CA LEU A 46 9.44 10.78 3.31
C LEU A 46 9.88 12.21 3.70
N PRO A 47 10.75 12.38 4.72
CA PRO A 47 11.31 13.68 5.05
C PRO A 47 12.04 14.33 3.86
N LEU A 48 11.96 15.66 3.75
CA LEU A 48 12.53 16.41 2.62
C LEU A 48 14.02 16.12 2.39
N GLU A 49 14.78 15.99 3.47
CA GLU A 49 16.21 15.66 3.44
C GLU A 49 16.51 14.27 2.87
N SER A 50 15.57 13.33 3.04
CA SER A 50 15.70 11.94 2.55
C SER A 50 15.29 11.78 1.08
N GLN A 51 14.57 12.75 0.51
CA GLN A 51 14.08 12.69 -0.87
C GLN A 51 15.22 12.72 -1.91
N THR A 52 16.38 13.26 -1.55
CA THR A 52 17.56 13.26 -2.43
C THR A 52 18.07 11.84 -2.72
N ALA A 53 18.04 10.95 -1.74
CA ALA A 53 18.44 9.55 -1.93
C ALA A 53 17.51 8.84 -2.93
N LEU A 54 16.20 9.11 -2.83
CA LEU A 54 15.21 8.55 -3.75
C LEU A 54 15.36 9.13 -5.16
N LEU A 55 15.65 10.43 -5.27
CA LEU A 55 15.92 11.06 -6.57
C LEU A 55 17.11 10.41 -7.28
N ARG A 56 18.23 10.17 -6.59
CA ARG A 56 19.40 9.47 -7.14
C ARG A 56 19.04 8.08 -7.71
N LEU A 57 18.18 7.34 -7.01
CA LEU A 57 17.67 6.06 -7.49
C LEU A 57 16.91 6.19 -8.82
N LEU A 58 16.00 7.17 -8.89
CA LEU A 58 15.11 7.35 -10.05
C LEU A 58 15.81 7.99 -11.25
N ASP A 59 16.84 8.80 -11.02
CA ASP A 59 17.58 9.46 -12.10
C ASP A 59 18.42 8.47 -12.91
N GLY A 60 18.81 7.34 -12.32
CA GLY A 60 19.60 6.32 -13.02
C GLY A 60 20.97 6.84 -13.50
N ALA A 61 21.46 7.98 -12.97
CA ALA A 61 22.70 8.62 -13.39
C ALA A 61 23.92 7.71 -13.19
N GLU A 62 23.88 6.87 -12.17
CA GLU A 62 24.88 5.84 -11.89
C GLU A 62 24.22 4.48 -11.86
N PRO A 63 24.58 3.54 -12.75
CA PRO A 63 24.01 2.21 -12.74
C PRO A 63 24.38 1.47 -11.45
N ILE A 64 23.38 0.96 -10.75
CA ILE A 64 23.62 0.14 -9.55
C ILE A 64 24.01 -1.26 -10.02
N ILE A 65 25.25 -1.62 -9.77
CA ILE A 65 25.80 -2.91 -10.19
C ILE A 65 25.43 -3.99 -9.19
N ASN A 66 24.81 -5.06 -9.69
CA ASN A 66 24.56 -6.25 -8.87
C ASN A 66 25.90 -6.98 -8.63
N PRO A 67 26.38 -7.09 -7.38
CA PRO A 67 27.68 -7.67 -7.09
C PRO A 67 27.80 -9.16 -7.45
N LYS A 68 26.66 -9.85 -7.59
CA LYS A 68 26.66 -11.30 -7.96
C LYS A 68 26.75 -11.51 -9.46
N SER A 69 26.14 -10.64 -10.27
CA SER A 69 26.12 -10.79 -11.73
C SER A 69 27.13 -9.91 -12.47
N GLY A 70 27.65 -8.86 -11.80
CA GLY A 70 28.49 -7.83 -12.42
C GLY A 70 27.76 -6.96 -13.44
N ARG A 71 26.41 -7.01 -13.50
CA ARG A 71 25.58 -6.24 -14.43
C ARG A 71 24.80 -5.17 -13.69
N ALA A 72 24.35 -4.13 -14.41
CA ALA A 72 23.44 -3.16 -13.89
C ALA A 72 22.11 -3.82 -13.49
N CYS A 73 21.57 -3.45 -12.34
CA CYS A 73 20.25 -3.90 -11.89
C CYS A 73 19.16 -3.36 -12.82
N ASP A 74 18.23 -4.22 -13.20
CA ASP A 74 17.01 -3.87 -13.93
C ASP A 74 15.83 -3.97 -12.98
N VAL A 75 15.33 -2.82 -12.49
CA VAL A 75 14.30 -2.77 -11.44
C VAL A 75 13.18 -1.84 -11.86
N ARG A 76 11.95 -2.38 -11.90
CA ARG A 76 10.75 -1.56 -12.05
C ARG A 76 10.39 -0.91 -10.71
N VAL A 77 10.37 0.43 -10.67
CA VAL A 77 9.97 1.18 -9.47
C VAL A 77 8.47 1.44 -9.51
N ILE A 78 7.80 1.16 -8.39
CA ILE A 78 6.40 1.47 -8.13
C ILE A 78 6.34 2.26 -6.82
N ALA A 79 5.65 3.40 -6.80
CA ALA A 79 5.51 4.24 -5.61
C ALA A 79 4.05 4.40 -5.22
N SER A 80 3.76 4.49 -3.93
CA SER A 80 2.45 4.88 -3.41
C SER A 80 2.55 6.06 -2.46
N SER A 81 1.48 6.84 -2.37
CA SER A 81 1.29 7.87 -1.36
C SER A 81 -0.16 7.84 -0.87
N HIS A 82 -0.38 8.03 0.43
CA HIS A 82 -1.72 8.17 1.00
C HIS A 82 -2.17 9.65 1.05
N VAL A 83 -1.28 10.58 0.76
CA VAL A 83 -1.53 12.02 0.63
C VAL A 83 -1.30 12.45 -0.81
N ASP A 84 -1.96 13.52 -1.23
CA ASP A 84 -1.70 14.10 -2.53
C ASP A 84 -0.31 14.75 -2.54
N LEU A 85 0.54 14.33 -3.48
CA LEU A 85 1.89 14.87 -3.61
C LEU A 85 1.87 16.33 -4.12
N THR A 86 0.80 16.78 -4.78
CA THR A 86 0.62 18.17 -5.21
C THR A 86 0.45 19.11 -4.03
N ASP A 87 -0.26 18.65 -2.98
CA ASP A 87 -0.42 19.44 -1.74
C ASP A 87 0.92 19.57 -1.03
N LEU A 88 1.67 18.47 -0.89
CA LEU A 88 2.99 18.50 -0.28
C LEU A 88 4.00 19.35 -1.08
N LEU A 89 3.86 19.38 -2.41
CA LEU A 89 4.67 20.24 -3.27
C LEU A 89 4.37 21.72 -3.01
N ALA A 90 3.07 22.09 -2.91
CA ALA A 90 2.65 23.46 -2.61
C ALA A 90 3.10 23.94 -1.22
N GLU A 91 3.15 23.00 -0.24
CA GLU A 91 3.67 23.26 1.12
C GLU A 91 5.21 23.29 1.20
N GLY A 92 5.93 23.01 0.12
CA GLY A 92 7.40 22.91 0.12
C GLY A 92 7.95 21.67 0.87
N ARG A 93 7.12 20.69 1.15
CA ARG A 93 7.45 19.43 1.84
C ARG A 93 7.83 18.29 0.90
N PHE A 94 7.63 18.49 -0.40
CA PHE A 94 8.04 17.55 -1.45
C PHE A 94 8.84 18.29 -2.53
N ARG A 95 9.89 17.66 -3.04
CA ARG A 95 10.77 18.26 -4.06
C ARG A 95 10.11 18.23 -5.43
N PRO A 96 10.15 19.33 -6.20
CA PRO A 96 9.57 19.36 -7.56
C PRO A 96 10.24 18.37 -8.52
N ASP A 97 11.57 18.22 -8.45
CA ASP A 97 12.32 17.30 -9.30
C ASP A 97 11.95 15.84 -9.05
N LEU A 98 11.77 15.43 -7.79
CA LEU A 98 11.32 14.10 -7.42
C LEU A 98 9.86 13.86 -7.86
N TYR A 99 8.98 14.84 -7.67
CA TYR A 99 7.58 14.76 -8.09
C TYR A 99 7.47 14.43 -9.58
N TYR A 100 8.14 15.19 -10.45
CA TYR A 100 8.07 14.97 -11.89
C TYR A 100 8.71 13.64 -12.32
N ARG A 101 9.65 13.11 -11.56
CA ARG A 101 10.25 11.79 -11.81
C ARG A 101 9.30 10.64 -11.46
N LEU A 102 8.48 10.80 -10.43
CA LEU A 102 7.46 9.81 -10.03
C LEU A 102 6.22 9.86 -10.91
N LEU A 103 5.89 11.02 -11.47
CA LEU A 103 4.64 11.27 -12.23
C LEU A 103 4.71 10.76 -13.69
N VAL A 104 5.17 9.53 -13.90
CA VAL A 104 5.25 8.93 -15.25
C VAL A 104 3.93 8.22 -15.61
N ALA A 105 3.39 7.44 -14.68
CA ALA A 105 2.11 6.75 -14.83
C ALA A 105 1.39 6.74 -13.49
N THR A 106 0.34 7.55 -13.38
CA THR A 106 -0.41 7.73 -12.14
C THR A 106 -1.66 6.86 -12.15
N MET A 107 -1.91 6.21 -11.02
CA MET A 107 -3.14 5.47 -10.77
C MET A 107 -3.78 6.00 -9.48
N HIS A 108 -4.99 6.51 -9.59
CA HIS A 108 -5.78 6.92 -8.43
C HIS A 108 -6.65 5.74 -7.97
N LEU A 109 -6.55 5.40 -6.67
CA LEU A 109 -7.40 4.39 -6.05
C LEU A 109 -8.51 5.10 -5.27
N PRO A 110 -9.78 5.05 -5.74
CA PRO A 110 -10.87 5.73 -5.07
C PRO A 110 -11.14 5.09 -3.69
N PRO A 111 -11.58 5.88 -2.70
CA PRO A 111 -12.01 5.36 -1.40
C PRO A 111 -13.27 4.49 -1.55
N LEU A 112 -13.54 3.64 -0.56
CA LEU A 112 -14.63 2.65 -0.62
C LEU A 112 -16.01 3.30 -0.80
N ARG A 113 -16.25 4.50 -0.25
CA ARG A 113 -17.49 5.28 -0.43
C ARG A 113 -17.77 5.68 -1.90
N GLU A 114 -16.75 5.66 -2.76
CA GLU A 114 -16.87 5.99 -4.20
C GLU A 114 -16.97 4.73 -5.08
N ARG A 115 -16.94 3.54 -4.46
CA ARG A 115 -17.08 2.22 -5.11
C ARG A 115 -17.91 1.28 -4.24
N VAL A 116 -19.05 1.77 -3.78
CA VAL A 116 -19.96 1.02 -2.89
C VAL A 116 -20.51 -0.26 -3.51
N GLU A 117 -20.48 -0.37 -4.84
CA GLU A 117 -20.82 -1.57 -5.61
C GLU A 117 -19.88 -2.74 -5.34
N ASP A 118 -18.65 -2.50 -4.89
CA ASP A 118 -17.69 -3.54 -4.54
C ASP A 118 -17.98 -4.17 -3.16
N ILE A 119 -18.77 -3.50 -2.30
CA ILE A 119 -19.01 -3.92 -0.92
C ILE A 119 -19.57 -5.34 -0.82
N PRO A 120 -20.56 -5.78 -1.62
CA PRO A 120 -21.09 -7.15 -1.53
C PRO A 120 -20.02 -8.22 -1.77
N ASP A 121 -19.14 -8.02 -2.74
CA ASP A 121 -18.08 -8.97 -3.07
C ASP A 121 -16.96 -8.95 -2.03
N LEU A 122 -16.60 -7.78 -1.50
CA LEU A 122 -15.65 -7.64 -0.40
C LEU A 122 -16.17 -8.34 0.87
N VAL A 123 -17.45 -8.15 1.23
CA VAL A 123 -18.07 -8.82 2.39
C VAL A 123 -18.00 -10.33 2.23
N ARG A 124 -18.37 -10.86 1.05
CA ARG A 124 -18.28 -12.30 0.76
C ARG A 124 -16.86 -12.81 0.90
N ALA A 125 -15.88 -12.08 0.35
CA ALA A 125 -14.47 -12.46 0.41
C ALA A 125 -13.93 -12.46 1.86
N PHE A 126 -14.29 -11.45 2.69
CA PHE A 126 -13.85 -11.37 4.07
C PHE A 126 -14.47 -12.43 4.97
N LEU A 127 -15.76 -12.74 4.80
CA LEU A 127 -16.42 -13.81 5.53
C LEU A 127 -15.84 -15.19 5.16
N LEU A 128 -15.54 -15.42 3.88
CA LEU A 128 -14.87 -16.63 3.42
C LEU A 128 -13.44 -16.75 4.01
N ARG A 129 -12.70 -15.63 4.09
CA ARG A 129 -11.39 -15.61 4.71
C ARG A 129 -11.48 -15.88 6.21
N ALA A 130 -12.42 -15.25 6.92
CA ALA A 130 -12.68 -15.50 8.34
C ALA A 130 -12.98 -17.00 8.60
N HIS A 131 -13.77 -17.64 7.74
CA HIS A 131 -14.03 -19.08 7.81
C HIS A 131 -12.77 -19.93 7.61
N ARG A 132 -11.91 -19.59 6.65
CA ARG A 132 -10.62 -20.26 6.46
C ARG A 132 -9.68 -20.11 7.65
N ASP A 133 -9.81 -18.99 8.38
CA ASP A 133 -9.06 -18.70 9.61
C ASP A 133 -9.68 -19.44 10.85
N GLY A 134 -10.71 -20.28 10.66
CA GLY A 134 -11.29 -21.14 11.69
C GLY A 134 -12.55 -20.60 12.35
N LEU A 135 -13.15 -19.50 11.86
CA LEU A 135 -14.43 -19.00 12.34
C LEU A 135 -15.61 -19.72 11.64
N ASP A 136 -16.78 -19.70 12.26
CA ASP A 136 -17.98 -20.29 11.66
C ASP A 136 -18.35 -19.63 10.32
N PRO A 137 -18.83 -20.39 9.34
CA PRO A 137 -19.24 -19.86 8.04
C PRO A 137 -20.44 -18.93 8.20
N LYS A 138 -20.36 -17.75 7.59
CA LYS A 138 -21.42 -16.74 7.63
C LYS A 138 -21.73 -16.18 6.26
N THR A 139 -22.97 -15.69 6.11
CA THR A 139 -23.42 -14.91 4.96
C THR A 139 -24.05 -13.61 5.43
N ALA A 140 -24.10 -12.60 4.57
CA ALA A 140 -24.83 -11.36 4.83
C ALA A 140 -26.12 -11.35 3.99
N ASP A 141 -27.24 -10.94 4.60
CA ASP A 141 -28.48 -10.73 3.89
C ASP A 141 -28.48 -9.39 3.13
N GLU A 142 -29.50 -9.19 2.31
CA GLU A 142 -29.64 -7.97 1.50
C GLU A 142 -29.74 -6.71 2.39
N GLY A 143 -30.43 -6.78 3.53
CA GLY A 143 -30.58 -5.68 4.47
C GLY A 143 -29.23 -5.26 5.07
N ALA A 144 -28.38 -6.23 5.42
CA ALA A 144 -27.01 -5.96 5.87
C ALA A 144 -26.17 -5.29 4.78
N ILE A 145 -26.24 -5.78 3.54
CA ILE A 145 -25.50 -5.20 2.41
C ILE A 145 -25.93 -3.76 2.17
N VAL A 146 -27.22 -3.48 2.10
CA VAL A 146 -27.74 -2.09 1.94
C VAL A 146 -27.23 -1.18 3.05
N ARG A 147 -27.18 -1.66 4.30
CA ARG A 147 -26.68 -0.87 5.42
C ARG A 147 -25.18 -0.61 5.33
N LEU A 148 -24.39 -1.61 4.92
CA LEU A 148 -22.96 -1.47 4.70
C LEU A 148 -22.65 -0.49 3.55
N GLN A 149 -23.44 -0.49 2.48
CA GLN A 149 -23.28 0.44 1.36
C GLN A 149 -23.63 1.89 1.72
N ALA A 150 -24.46 2.11 2.73
CA ALA A 150 -24.84 3.45 3.20
C ALA A 150 -23.83 4.09 4.17
N HIS A 151 -22.78 3.38 4.56
CA HIS A 151 -21.74 3.88 5.47
C HIS A 151 -20.59 4.52 4.70
N ASP A 152 -19.98 5.58 5.25
CA ASP A 152 -18.91 6.36 4.58
C ASP A 152 -17.52 5.71 4.58
N TRP A 153 -17.31 4.70 5.40
CA TRP A 153 -16.06 3.93 5.48
C TRP A 153 -14.79 4.79 5.58
N PRO A 154 -14.61 5.62 6.63
CA PRO A 154 -13.39 6.44 6.77
C PRO A 154 -12.11 5.61 6.80
N GLY A 155 -12.15 4.40 7.37
CA GLY A 155 -11.05 3.41 7.34
C GLY A 155 -11.05 2.51 6.11
N ASN A 156 -11.90 2.81 5.11
CA ASN A 156 -11.97 2.11 3.84
C ASN A 156 -12.14 0.58 3.96
N VAL A 157 -11.50 -0.16 3.07
CA VAL A 157 -11.56 -1.63 3.00
C VAL A 157 -11.08 -2.28 4.30
N ARG A 158 -10.11 -1.67 4.99
CA ARG A 158 -9.59 -2.21 6.26
C ARG A 158 -10.64 -2.14 7.39
N GLU A 159 -11.42 -1.09 7.44
CA GLU A 159 -12.52 -0.95 8.40
C GLU A 159 -13.62 -1.98 8.14
N LEU A 160 -14.01 -2.16 6.87
CA LEU A 160 -14.97 -3.18 6.48
C LEU A 160 -14.47 -4.60 6.82
N GLU A 161 -13.23 -4.92 6.52
CA GLU A 161 -12.62 -6.23 6.85
C GLU A 161 -12.65 -6.49 8.37
N ASN A 162 -12.27 -5.48 9.17
CA ASN A 162 -12.28 -5.57 10.63
C ASN A 162 -13.70 -5.76 11.18
N LEU A 163 -14.69 -5.05 10.62
CA LEU A 163 -16.08 -5.23 11.01
C LEU A 163 -16.57 -6.64 10.69
N MET A 164 -16.33 -7.16 9.49
CA MET A 164 -16.74 -8.52 9.11
C MET A 164 -16.08 -9.57 10.00
N ARG A 165 -14.80 -9.43 10.28
CA ARG A 165 -14.08 -10.34 11.18
C ARG A 165 -14.62 -10.29 12.61
N ARG A 166 -14.91 -9.10 13.12
CA ARG A 166 -15.52 -8.91 14.44
C ARG A 166 -16.90 -9.55 14.53
N ILE A 167 -17.76 -9.34 13.54
CA ILE A 167 -19.08 -9.96 13.49
C ILE A 167 -18.95 -11.49 13.42
N ALA A 168 -18.07 -12.01 12.58
CA ALA A 168 -17.85 -13.43 12.44
C ALA A 168 -17.39 -14.10 13.75
N ALA A 169 -16.61 -13.39 14.56
CA ALA A 169 -16.07 -13.90 15.83
C ALA A 169 -17.04 -13.80 17.02
N LEU A 170 -17.90 -12.76 17.07
CA LEU A 170 -18.71 -12.45 18.25
C LEU A 170 -20.13 -13.02 18.18
N TYR A 171 -20.66 -13.27 17.00
CA TYR A 171 -22.06 -13.71 16.84
C TYR A 171 -22.12 -15.16 16.36
N ALA A 172 -23.05 -15.92 16.94
CA ALA A 172 -23.24 -17.34 16.59
C ALA A 172 -24.12 -17.52 15.32
N GLU A 173 -24.96 -16.55 15.01
CA GLU A 173 -25.90 -16.60 13.92
C GLU A 173 -25.19 -16.75 12.56
N PRO A 174 -25.65 -17.67 11.68
CA PRO A 174 -25.01 -17.89 10.39
C PRO A 174 -25.31 -16.79 9.36
N VAL A 175 -26.36 -15.99 9.58
CA VAL A 175 -26.77 -14.90 8.68
C VAL A 175 -26.61 -13.56 9.38
N ILE A 176 -25.79 -12.68 8.82
CA ILE A 176 -25.63 -11.31 9.26
C ILE A 176 -26.78 -10.48 8.70
N THR A 177 -27.54 -9.84 9.59
CA THR A 177 -28.64 -8.94 9.25
C THR A 177 -28.24 -7.48 9.51
N ALA A 178 -29.06 -6.53 9.05
CA ALA A 178 -28.86 -5.09 9.30
C ALA A 178 -28.65 -4.77 10.80
N ALA A 179 -29.34 -5.47 11.70
CA ALA A 179 -29.22 -5.25 13.14
C ALA A 179 -27.83 -5.55 13.73
N PHE A 180 -27.02 -6.40 13.08
CA PHE A 180 -25.63 -6.67 13.51
C PHE A 180 -24.67 -5.60 13.02
N VAL A 181 -24.97 -4.92 11.92
CA VAL A 181 -24.15 -3.84 11.35
C VAL A 181 -24.26 -2.54 12.18
N GLU A 182 -25.39 -2.33 12.85
CA GLU A 182 -25.67 -1.12 13.67
C GLU A 182 -25.08 -1.15 15.08
N ARG A 183 -24.49 -2.27 15.52
CA ARG A 183 -23.86 -2.46 16.85
C ARG A 183 -22.34 -2.34 16.79
#